data_b962e90c822b6c6564a56f5be6076d91
#
_entry.id   b962e90c822b6c6564a56f5be6076d91
#
_cell.length_a   1.000
_cell.length_b   1.000
_cell.length_c   1.000
_cell.angle_alpha   90.00
_cell.angle_beta   90.00
_cell.angle_gamma   90.00
#
_symmetry.space_group_name_H-M   'P 1'
#
loop_
_entity.id
_entity.type
_entity.pdbx_description
1 polymer ?
#
loop_
_entity_poly.entity_id
_entity_poly.type
_entity_poly.pdbx_seq_one_letter_code
_entity_poly.pdbx_strand_id
1 'polypeptide(L)'
;VIAGVIIPLLHVLEERHKQDGLAFYTLIGSGTFSSALINAVECKQAGATLVGTPTGGSVDHFGAVRPFTLEHSGLQVSCSTKFIDLAPLLPAAQSYDVQPFEPDVLAPQTRTDYLAGVDSAVQAILSRTDDAGQPAANLSRGALAVQLGRDYAARTGTALNNADISFGDVCIIAYDAPYISWAVHAGLMLGDSTAVFAPDRPVTRQELVVVLSRYAMLCGHPLTADGAVSITDKASIASWAQDAVQALVSRKVLTLTDGAFAPSQTVTPAQADTAVRTLDTLMDQM
;
A
#
# COMPACT_ATOMS: atom_id res chain seq x y z
N VAL A 1 5.97 13.02 -26.88
CA VAL A 1 5.06 13.22 -28.03
C VAL A 1 3.80 12.35 -27.91
N ILE A 2 3.81 11.27 -27.13
CA ILE A 2 2.63 10.42 -26.91
C ILE A 2 1.72 11.00 -25.81
N ALA A 3 2.26 11.76 -24.86
CA ALA A 3 1.52 12.38 -23.78
C ALA A 3 0.35 13.29 -24.28
N GLY A 4 0.51 13.99 -25.40
CA GLY A 4 -0.55 14.85 -25.94
C GLY A 4 -1.77 14.12 -26.51
N VAL A 5 -1.74 12.81 -26.70
CA VAL A 5 -2.85 12.07 -27.33
C VAL A 5 -4.06 11.92 -26.41
N ILE A 6 -3.82 11.80 -25.09
CA ILE A 6 -4.91 11.64 -24.12
C ILE A 6 -5.50 12.96 -23.62
N ILE A 7 -4.85 14.09 -23.88
CA ILE A 7 -5.30 15.41 -23.36
C ILE A 7 -6.76 15.72 -23.70
N PRO A 8 -7.27 15.55 -24.94
CA PRO A 8 -8.66 15.82 -25.23
C PRO A 8 -9.63 14.95 -24.42
N LEU A 9 -9.28 13.68 -24.19
CA LEU A 9 -10.07 12.79 -23.35
C LEU A 9 -10.04 13.24 -21.88
N LEU A 10 -8.86 13.62 -21.38
CA LEU A 10 -8.70 14.10 -20.00
C LEU A 10 -9.52 15.36 -19.74
N HIS A 11 -9.57 16.31 -20.67
CA HIS A 11 -10.42 17.49 -20.53
C HIS A 11 -11.90 17.12 -20.37
N VAL A 12 -12.39 16.19 -21.18
CA VAL A 12 -13.78 15.73 -21.07
C VAL A 12 -14.04 15.05 -19.73
N LEU A 13 -13.12 14.18 -19.28
CA LEU A 13 -13.23 13.48 -18.00
C LEU A 13 -13.17 14.43 -16.82
N GLU A 14 -12.25 15.40 -16.85
CA GLU A 14 -12.12 16.45 -15.83
C GLU A 14 -13.38 17.32 -15.73
N GLU A 15 -13.91 17.77 -16.87
CA GLU A 15 -15.15 18.53 -16.91
C GLU A 15 -16.33 17.74 -16.34
N ARG A 16 -16.47 16.47 -16.75
CA ARG A 16 -17.52 15.58 -16.23
C ARG A 16 -17.33 15.27 -14.74
N HIS A 17 -16.09 15.12 -14.30
CA HIS A 17 -15.79 14.95 -12.87
C HIS A 17 -16.25 16.17 -12.06
N LYS A 18 -15.95 17.39 -12.55
CA LYS A 18 -16.33 18.64 -11.87
C LYS A 18 -17.83 18.94 -11.92
N GLN A 19 -18.51 18.62 -13.03
CA GLN A 19 -19.91 18.97 -13.25
C GLN A 19 -20.88 17.92 -12.72
N ASP A 20 -20.59 16.65 -12.99
CA ASP A 20 -21.52 15.53 -12.76
C ASP A 20 -21.06 14.61 -11.62
N GLY A 21 -19.89 14.87 -11.01
CA GLY A 21 -19.29 13.98 -10.02
C GLY A 21 -18.82 12.63 -10.60
N LEU A 22 -18.55 12.59 -11.93
CA LEU A 22 -18.08 11.36 -12.58
C LEU A 22 -16.80 10.86 -11.92
N ALA A 23 -16.86 9.67 -11.33
CA ALA A 23 -15.67 8.97 -10.88
C ALA A 23 -14.99 8.29 -12.08
N PHE A 24 -13.67 8.50 -12.23
CA PHE A 24 -12.88 7.76 -13.20
C PHE A 24 -11.56 7.31 -12.59
N TYR A 25 -11.04 6.21 -13.11
CA TYR A 25 -9.94 5.48 -12.50
C TYR A 25 -8.83 5.28 -13.51
N THR A 26 -7.59 5.30 -13.03
CA THR A 26 -6.41 5.00 -13.83
C THR A 26 -5.67 3.82 -13.20
N LEU A 27 -5.52 2.74 -13.97
CA LEU A 27 -4.77 1.58 -13.52
C LEU A 27 -3.27 1.84 -13.68
N ILE A 28 -2.52 1.65 -12.59
CA ILE A 28 -1.07 1.76 -12.57
C ILE A 28 -0.43 0.51 -11.98
N GLY A 29 0.83 0.28 -12.31
CA GLY A 29 1.57 -0.85 -11.79
C GLY A 29 3.04 -0.83 -12.18
N SER A 30 3.78 -1.88 -11.87
CA SER A 30 5.22 -1.99 -12.15
C SER A 30 5.58 -1.84 -13.65
N GLY A 31 4.63 -2.07 -14.55
CA GLY A 31 4.78 -1.80 -15.98
C GLY A 31 4.54 -0.34 -16.39
N THR A 32 4.03 0.50 -15.49
CA THR A 32 3.81 1.93 -15.76
C THR A 32 5.14 2.66 -15.69
N PHE A 33 5.65 3.06 -16.84
CA PHE A 33 6.96 3.68 -16.97
C PHE A 33 7.00 4.71 -18.10
N SER A 34 7.90 5.69 -18.05
CA SER A 34 8.13 6.71 -19.10
C SER A 34 6.82 7.43 -19.49
N SER A 35 6.39 7.35 -20.75
CA SER A 35 5.17 8.04 -21.21
C SER A 35 3.91 7.62 -20.45
N ALA A 36 3.82 6.36 -20.01
CA ALA A 36 2.70 5.89 -19.20
C ALA A 36 2.66 6.57 -17.83
N LEU A 37 3.83 6.87 -17.25
CA LEU A 37 3.93 7.61 -16.00
C LEU A 37 3.46 9.07 -16.17
N ILE A 38 3.87 9.72 -17.27
CA ILE A 38 3.38 11.06 -17.60
C ILE A 38 1.85 11.06 -17.68
N ASN A 39 1.27 10.10 -18.40
CA ASN A 39 -0.18 9.98 -18.51
C ASN A 39 -0.85 9.71 -17.15
N ALA A 40 -0.23 8.92 -16.28
CA ALA A 40 -0.77 8.65 -14.94
C ALA A 40 -0.80 9.93 -14.08
N VAL A 41 0.24 10.77 -14.16
CA VAL A 41 0.29 12.07 -13.49
C VAL A 41 -0.79 13.01 -14.03
N GLU A 42 -0.94 13.10 -15.36
CA GLU A 42 -1.97 13.91 -16.00
C GLU A 42 -3.38 13.44 -15.61
N CYS A 43 -3.62 12.12 -15.59
CA CYS A 43 -4.89 11.57 -15.12
C CYS A 43 -5.17 11.94 -13.65
N LYS A 44 -4.16 11.85 -12.79
CA LYS A 44 -4.28 12.24 -11.38
C LYS A 44 -4.65 13.70 -11.23
N GLN A 45 -4.02 14.59 -11.99
CA GLN A 45 -4.35 16.03 -12.00
C GLN A 45 -5.78 16.31 -12.46
N ALA A 46 -6.27 15.53 -13.43
CA ALA A 46 -7.65 15.64 -13.92
C ALA A 46 -8.70 15.07 -12.94
N GLY A 47 -8.28 14.50 -11.79
CA GLY A 47 -9.16 13.98 -10.75
C GLY A 47 -9.34 12.46 -10.75
N ALA A 48 -8.51 11.72 -11.49
CA ALA A 48 -8.55 10.27 -11.48
C ALA A 48 -8.13 9.69 -10.12
N THR A 49 -8.80 8.61 -9.71
CA THR A 49 -8.29 7.74 -8.65
C THR A 49 -7.32 6.72 -9.25
N LEU A 50 -6.09 6.67 -8.75
CA LEU A 50 -5.09 5.70 -9.18
C LEU A 50 -5.30 4.38 -8.45
N VAL A 51 -5.37 3.27 -9.19
CA VAL A 51 -5.63 1.94 -8.62
C VAL A 51 -4.59 0.95 -9.14
N GLY A 52 -4.11 0.07 -8.28
CA GLY A 52 -3.17 -0.98 -8.64
C GLY A 52 -1.96 -1.06 -7.73
N THR A 53 -0.76 -1.10 -8.28
CA THR A 53 0.50 -1.11 -7.54
C THR A 53 1.36 0.09 -7.95
N PRO A 54 2.40 0.44 -7.16
CA PRO A 54 3.33 1.49 -7.54
C PRO A 54 3.90 1.32 -8.93
N THR A 55 4.21 2.43 -9.57
CA THR A 55 4.83 2.43 -10.91
C THR A 55 6.22 1.82 -10.89
N GLY A 56 6.67 1.29 -12.03
CA GLY A 56 8.02 0.75 -12.18
C GLY A 56 9.12 1.80 -12.32
N GLY A 57 8.75 3.06 -12.46
CA GLY A 57 9.66 4.19 -12.53
C GLY A 57 9.33 5.27 -11.52
N SER A 58 10.32 6.12 -11.23
CA SER A 58 10.16 7.29 -10.36
C SER A 58 9.34 8.38 -11.05
N VAL A 59 8.70 9.24 -10.25
CA VAL A 59 7.96 10.41 -10.75
C VAL A 59 8.88 11.25 -11.63
N ASP A 60 10.00 11.69 -11.09
CA ASP A 60 11.06 12.31 -11.89
C ASP A 60 11.98 11.23 -12.46
N HIS A 61 12.26 11.30 -13.74
CA HIS A 61 13.07 10.27 -14.39
C HIS A 61 13.81 10.76 -15.62
N PHE A 62 14.86 10.02 -15.97
CA PHE A 62 15.58 10.23 -17.24
C PHE A 62 14.94 9.40 -18.35
N GLY A 63 14.69 10.04 -19.49
CA GLY A 63 14.07 9.43 -20.66
C GLY A 63 14.76 9.79 -21.97
N ALA A 64 14.06 9.56 -23.09
CA ALA A 64 14.57 9.80 -24.44
C ALA A 64 15.93 9.11 -24.69
N VAL A 65 15.93 7.79 -24.57
CA VAL A 65 17.14 6.94 -24.72
C VAL A 65 17.70 7.02 -26.13
N ARG A 66 19.00 7.23 -26.23
CA ARG A 66 19.76 7.15 -27.50
C ARG A 66 20.80 6.04 -27.44
N PRO A 67 20.75 5.08 -28.35
CA PRO A 67 21.78 4.07 -28.48
C PRO A 67 23.00 4.63 -29.24
N PHE A 68 24.19 4.15 -28.87
CA PHE A 68 25.44 4.34 -29.61
C PHE A 68 26.33 3.10 -29.47
N THR A 69 27.25 2.94 -30.41
CA THR A 69 28.17 1.81 -30.41
C THR A 69 29.56 2.27 -30.05
N LEU A 70 30.22 1.58 -29.14
CA LEU A 70 31.61 1.83 -28.78
C LEU A 70 32.52 1.34 -29.89
N GLU A 71 33.37 2.23 -30.38
CA GLU A 71 34.20 1.97 -31.58
C GLU A 71 35.15 0.76 -31.42
N HIS A 72 35.76 0.60 -30.24
CA HIS A 72 36.76 -0.42 -30.03
C HIS A 72 36.19 -1.81 -29.67
N SER A 73 35.08 -1.85 -28.98
CA SER A 73 34.49 -3.11 -28.48
C SER A 73 33.29 -3.60 -29.28
N GLY A 74 32.69 -2.73 -30.09
CA GLY A 74 31.44 -3.02 -30.80
C GLY A 74 30.23 -3.11 -29.88
N LEU A 75 30.36 -2.84 -28.58
CA LEU A 75 29.26 -2.89 -27.63
C LEU A 75 28.26 -1.77 -27.90
N GLN A 76 26.99 -2.13 -27.92
CA GLN A 76 25.90 -1.16 -27.94
C GLN A 76 25.61 -0.68 -26.55
N VAL A 77 25.61 0.65 -26.35
CA VAL A 77 25.33 1.33 -25.10
C VAL A 77 24.16 2.26 -25.35
N SER A 78 23.30 2.40 -24.34
CA SER A 78 22.19 3.34 -24.38
C SER A 78 22.32 4.33 -23.22
N CYS A 79 22.07 5.60 -23.49
CA CYS A 79 21.97 6.61 -22.45
C CYS A 79 20.71 7.45 -22.61
N SER A 80 20.13 7.86 -21.49
CA SER A 80 19.02 8.81 -21.45
C SER A 80 19.53 10.21 -21.71
N THR A 81 18.80 11.00 -22.52
CA THR A 81 19.23 12.33 -22.95
C THR A 81 18.37 13.46 -22.43
N LYS A 82 17.26 13.16 -21.74
CA LYS A 82 16.35 14.15 -21.18
C LYS A 82 16.01 13.78 -19.74
N PHE A 83 16.00 14.77 -18.87
CA PHE A 83 15.38 14.70 -17.57
C PHE A 83 13.92 15.13 -17.72
N ILE A 84 12.99 14.38 -17.12
CA ILE A 84 11.55 14.63 -17.11
C ILE A 84 11.19 14.90 -15.67
N ASP A 85 10.82 16.15 -15.39
CA ASP A 85 10.48 16.68 -14.07
C ASP A 85 8.95 16.75 -13.97
N LEU A 86 8.35 15.80 -13.26
CA LEU A 86 6.89 15.72 -13.04
C LEU A 86 6.50 16.02 -11.60
N ALA A 87 7.45 15.97 -10.67
CA ALA A 87 7.18 16.20 -9.25
C ALA A 87 6.48 17.55 -8.98
N PRO A 88 6.84 18.68 -9.64
CA PRO A 88 6.14 19.95 -9.45
C PRO A 88 4.66 19.93 -9.83
N LEU A 89 4.23 18.92 -10.60
CA LEU A 89 2.82 18.74 -10.98
C LEU A 89 1.99 18.05 -9.89
N LEU A 90 2.63 17.50 -8.86
CA LEU A 90 2.00 16.73 -7.78
C LEU A 90 2.13 17.48 -6.45
N PRO A 91 1.01 17.75 -5.73
CA PRO A 91 1.02 18.60 -4.53
C PRO A 91 1.91 18.09 -3.39
N ALA A 92 2.11 16.77 -3.30
CA ALA A 92 2.90 16.12 -2.25
C ALA A 92 4.32 15.73 -2.66
N ALA A 93 4.68 15.89 -3.95
CA ALA A 93 6.01 15.51 -4.45
C ALA A 93 6.98 16.70 -4.41
N GLN A 94 8.27 16.39 -4.30
CA GLN A 94 9.34 17.37 -4.39
C GLN A 94 10.11 17.20 -5.70
N SER A 95 10.73 18.26 -6.19
CA SER A 95 11.63 18.16 -7.35
C SER A 95 12.72 17.12 -7.10
N TYR A 96 13.04 16.33 -8.13
CA TYR A 96 13.90 15.14 -8.07
C TYR A 96 13.32 14.01 -7.21
N ASP A 97 11.99 13.85 -7.20
CA ASP A 97 11.35 12.73 -6.53
C ASP A 97 11.68 11.42 -7.24
N VAL A 98 12.55 10.63 -6.62
CA VAL A 98 12.99 9.32 -7.11
C VAL A 98 12.11 8.16 -6.64
N GLN A 99 10.99 8.47 -5.97
CA GLN A 99 10.06 7.45 -5.53
C GLN A 99 9.09 7.02 -6.65
N PRO A 100 8.66 5.77 -6.67
CA PRO A 100 7.56 5.32 -7.53
C PRO A 100 6.31 6.16 -7.31
N PHE A 101 5.48 6.32 -8.34
CA PHE A 101 4.18 6.95 -8.19
C PHE A 101 3.20 5.94 -7.58
N GLU A 102 2.68 6.32 -6.42
CA GLU A 102 1.86 5.44 -5.59
C GLU A 102 0.40 5.46 -6.03
N PRO A 103 -0.31 4.32 -6.00
CA PRO A 103 -1.74 4.30 -6.21
C PRO A 103 -2.48 4.86 -4.98
N ASP A 104 -3.64 5.47 -5.21
CA ASP A 104 -4.58 5.84 -4.14
C ASP A 104 -5.24 4.59 -3.53
N VAL A 105 -5.38 3.55 -4.35
CA VAL A 105 -5.96 2.26 -3.98
C VAL A 105 -4.96 1.18 -4.34
N LEU A 106 -4.32 0.64 -3.33
CA LEU A 106 -3.41 -0.49 -3.52
C LEU A 106 -4.22 -1.76 -3.82
N ALA A 107 -4.00 -2.34 -4.99
CA ALA A 107 -4.68 -3.54 -5.47
C ALA A 107 -3.68 -4.43 -6.24
N PRO A 108 -2.78 -5.12 -5.54
CA PRO A 108 -1.82 -6.02 -6.17
C PRO A 108 -2.55 -7.23 -6.78
N GLN A 109 -2.09 -7.68 -7.94
CA GLN A 109 -2.59 -8.90 -8.58
C GLN A 109 -2.25 -10.09 -7.69
N THR A 110 -3.25 -10.79 -7.17
CA THR A 110 -3.03 -12.00 -6.40
C THR A 110 -2.80 -13.20 -7.32
N ARG A 111 -2.11 -14.23 -6.81
CA ARG A 111 -1.96 -15.49 -7.56
C ARG A 111 -3.32 -16.14 -7.82
N THR A 112 -4.22 -16.09 -6.86
CA THR A 112 -5.57 -16.67 -6.95
C THR A 112 -6.35 -15.97 -8.07
N ASP A 113 -6.39 -14.63 -8.07
CA ASP A 113 -7.08 -13.86 -9.09
C ASP A 113 -6.45 -14.06 -10.48
N TYR A 114 -5.11 -14.07 -10.55
CA TYR A 114 -4.40 -14.32 -11.80
C TYR A 114 -4.79 -15.68 -12.41
N LEU A 115 -4.81 -16.75 -11.61
CA LEU A 115 -5.19 -18.09 -12.06
C LEU A 115 -6.68 -18.18 -12.43
N ALA A 116 -7.53 -17.38 -11.82
CA ALA A 116 -8.95 -17.26 -12.12
C ALA A 116 -9.23 -16.33 -13.32
N GLY A 117 -8.21 -15.67 -13.89
CA GLY A 117 -8.39 -14.69 -14.97
C GLY A 117 -9.05 -13.39 -14.49
N VAL A 118 -8.96 -13.08 -13.21
CA VAL A 118 -9.53 -11.90 -12.59
C VAL A 118 -8.46 -10.83 -12.45
N ASP A 119 -8.76 -9.60 -12.83
CA ASP A 119 -7.90 -8.43 -12.59
C ASP A 119 -8.24 -7.83 -11.21
N SER A 120 -7.30 -7.94 -10.27
CA SER A 120 -7.49 -7.48 -8.88
C SER A 120 -7.74 -5.96 -8.81
N ALA A 121 -7.12 -5.16 -9.68
CA ALA A 121 -7.32 -3.71 -9.69
C ALA A 121 -8.69 -3.33 -10.24
N VAL A 122 -9.16 -4.01 -11.28
CA VAL A 122 -10.53 -3.85 -11.78
C VAL A 122 -11.55 -4.26 -10.73
N GLN A 123 -11.35 -5.38 -10.04
CA GLN A 123 -12.23 -5.81 -8.95
C GLN A 123 -12.28 -4.80 -7.80
N ALA A 124 -11.12 -4.22 -7.45
CA ALA A 124 -11.08 -3.17 -6.44
C ALA A 124 -11.90 -1.93 -6.84
N ILE A 125 -11.92 -1.56 -8.12
CA ILE A 125 -12.76 -0.48 -8.63
C ILE A 125 -14.24 -0.86 -8.57
N LEU A 126 -14.59 -2.02 -9.11
CA LEU A 126 -16.00 -2.47 -9.17
C LEU A 126 -16.62 -2.60 -7.79
N SER A 127 -15.83 -3.06 -6.80
CA SER A 127 -16.29 -3.13 -5.42
C SER A 127 -16.46 -1.74 -4.76
N ARG A 128 -15.89 -0.67 -5.32
CA ARG A 128 -16.06 0.72 -4.83
C ARG A 128 -17.23 1.44 -5.46
N THR A 129 -17.57 1.15 -6.70
CA THR A 129 -18.68 1.81 -7.41
C THR A 129 -20.04 1.43 -6.85
N ASP A 130 -20.11 0.32 -6.11
CA ASP A 130 -21.33 -0.15 -5.45
C ASP A 130 -21.50 0.41 -4.03
N ASP A 131 -20.84 1.50 -3.69
CA ASP A 131 -20.75 2.12 -2.35
C ASP A 131 -22.10 2.61 -1.76
N ALA A 132 -23.19 2.23 -2.35
CA ALA A 132 -24.53 2.35 -1.77
C ALA A 132 -24.93 1.15 -0.88
N GLY A 133 -24.01 0.24 -0.53
CA GLY A 133 -24.36 -0.87 0.38
C GLY A 133 -23.46 -2.11 0.41
N GLN A 134 -22.31 -2.15 -0.27
CA GLN A 134 -21.40 -3.30 -0.12
C GLN A 134 -20.35 -3.08 0.97
N PRO A 135 -20.01 -4.13 1.75
CA PRO A 135 -18.96 -4.03 2.74
C PRO A 135 -17.61 -3.75 2.05
N ALA A 136 -16.89 -2.74 2.55
CA ALA A 136 -15.54 -2.42 2.09
C ALA A 136 -14.67 -3.69 2.06
N ALA A 137 -13.86 -3.84 1.00
CA ALA A 137 -12.96 -4.99 0.87
C ALA A 137 -12.10 -5.15 2.14
N ASN A 138 -11.89 -6.39 2.56
CA ASN A 138 -11.09 -6.69 3.73
C ASN A 138 -9.59 -6.44 3.43
N LEU A 139 -8.87 -5.91 4.41
CA LEU A 139 -7.42 -5.77 4.33
C LEU A 139 -6.76 -7.16 4.36
N SER A 140 -5.94 -7.46 3.37
CA SER A 140 -5.16 -8.70 3.36
C SER A 140 -3.87 -8.59 4.20
N ARG A 141 -3.29 -9.73 4.56
CA ARG A 141 -2.03 -9.79 5.33
C ARG A 141 -0.86 -9.20 4.54
N GLY A 142 -0.79 -9.47 3.24
CA GLY A 142 0.21 -8.88 2.35
C GLY A 142 0.08 -7.36 2.27
N ALA A 143 -1.15 -6.84 2.13
CA ALA A 143 -1.39 -5.41 2.11
C ALA A 143 -1.02 -4.71 3.43
N LEU A 144 -1.27 -5.36 4.58
CA LEU A 144 -0.83 -4.84 5.88
C LEU A 144 0.70 -4.80 5.99
N ALA A 145 1.40 -5.84 5.51
CA ALA A 145 2.86 -5.84 5.48
C ALA A 145 3.42 -4.70 4.63
N VAL A 146 2.83 -4.44 3.46
CA VAL A 146 3.19 -3.32 2.58
C VAL A 146 2.98 -1.99 3.28
N GLN A 147 1.83 -1.77 3.89
CA GLN A 147 1.50 -0.51 4.58
C GLN A 147 2.52 -0.20 5.67
N LEU A 148 2.77 -1.15 6.58
CA LEU A 148 3.71 -0.96 7.69
C LEU A 148 5.16 -0.85 7.23
N GLY A 149 5.55 -1.61 6.20
CA GLY A 149 6.92 -1.55 5.68
C GLY A 149 7.23 -0.22 5.00
N ARG A 150 6.27 0.38 4.32
CA ARG A 150 6.40 1.72 3.76
C ARG A 150 6.52 2.78 4.84
N ASP A 151 5.65 2.71 5.84
CA ASP A 151 5.71 3.64 6.96
C ASP A 151 7.05 3.54 7.69
N TYR A 152 7.53 2.33 7.96
CA TYR A 152 8.84 2.10 8.57
C TYR A 152 9.99 2.66 7.72
N ALA A 153 9.97 2.41 6.41
CA ALA A 153 10.99 2.94 5.49
C ALA A 153 10.99 4.48 5.46
N ALA A 154 9.80 5.09 5.46
CA ALA A 154 9.66 6.55 5.50
C ALA A 154 10.20 7.15 6.81
N ARG A 155 9.94 6.49 7.97
CA ARG A 155 10.41 6.94 9.28
C ARG A 155 11.92 6.80 9.47
N THR A 156 12.49 5.71 8.96
CA THR A 156 13.88 5.34 9.27
C THR A 156 14.86 5.65 8.15
N GLY A 157 14.37 5.93 6.95
CA GLY A 157 15.19 6.03 5.73
C GLY A 157 15.78 4.68 5.28
N THR A 158 15.30 3.57 5.85
CA THR A 158 15.84 2.23 5.57
C THR A 158 15.17 1.62 4.34
N ALA A 159 15.94 1.27 3.32
CA ALA A 159 15.43 0.48 2.20
C ALA A 159 15.12 -0.95 2.67
N LEU A 160 13.91 -1.43 2.39
CA LEU A 160 13.52 -2.81 2.66
C LEU A 160 14.01 -3.68 1.51
N ASN A 161 14.87 -4.63 1.82
CA ASN A 161 15.44 -5.55 0.84
C ASN A 161 14.75 -6.91 0.91
N ASN A 162 14.74 -7.63 -0.23
CA ASN A 162 14.36 -9.03 -0.27
C ASN A 162 15.38 -9.86 0.55
N ALA A 163 15.01 -10.20 1.77
CA ALA A 163 15.64 -11.29 2.48
C ALA A 163 14.99 -12.61 2.02
N ASP A 164 15.62 -13.74 2.31
CA ASP A 164 15.14 -15.06 1.92
C ASP A 164 13.70 -15.29 2.39
N ILE A 165 12.76 -15.42 1.42
CA ILE A 165 11.38 -15.80 1.69
C ILE A 165 11.30 -17.31 1.61
N SER A 166 10.88 -17.96 2.70
CA SER A 166 10.74 -19.41 2.79
C SER A 166 9.30 -19.90 2.61
N PHE A 167 8.35 -19.00 2.32
CA PHE A 167 6.94 -19.37 2.14
C PHE A 167 6.65 -19.74 0.69
N GLY A 168 6.08 -20.92 0.47
CA GLY A 168 5.76 -21.41 -0.88
C GLY A 168 4.61 -20.69 -1.57
N ASP A 169 3.81 -19.94 -0.83
CA ASP A 169 2.67 -19.15 -1.32
C ASP A 169 3.01 -17.67 -1.55
N VAL A 170 4.25 -17.25 -1.27
CA VAL A 170 4.73 -15.89 -1.57
C VAL A 170 5.65 -15.94 -2.79
N CYS A 171 5.21 -15.32 -3.88
CA CYS A 171 6.03 -15.21 -5.07
C CYS A 171 7.14 -14.17 -4.84
N ILE A 172 8.42 -14.58 -4.99
CA ILE A 172 9.57 -13.71 -4.68
C ILE A 172 9.66 -12.44 -5.56
N ILE A 173 8.98 -12.45 -6.70
CA ILE A 173 8.89 -11.27 -7.60
C ILE A 173 7.57 -10.50 -7.42
N ALA A 174 6.72 -10.92 -6.48
CA ALA A 174 5.51 -10.18 -6.16
C ALA A 174 5.88 -8.87 -5.47
N TYR A 175 5.05 -7.86 -5.70
CA TYR A 175 5.25 -6.53 -5.16
C TYR A 175 5.32 -6.50 -3.61
N ASP A 176 4.53 -7.32 -2.96
CA ASP A 176 4.47 -7.42 -1.49
C ASP A 176 5.57 -8.27 -0.86
N ALA A 177 6.30 -9.06 -1.68
CA ALA A 177 7.32 -9.98 -1.20
C ALA A 177 8.41 -9.34 -0.30
N PRO A 178 9.03 -8.18 -0.65
CA PRO A 178 10.02 -7.54 0.21
C PRO A 178 9.44 -7.07 1.55
N TYR A 179 8.18 -6.64 1.54
CA TYR A 179 7.49 -6.19 2.74
C TYR A 179 7.08 -7.36 3.65
N ILE A 180 6.62 -8.46 3.07
CA ILE A 180 6.33 -9.70 3.79
C ILE A 180 7.62 -10.23 4.43
N SER A 181 8.72 -10.30 3.64
CA SER A 181 10.02 -10.72 4.14
C SER A 181 10.45 -9.86 5.34
N TRP A 182 10.39 -8.54 5.20
CA TRP A 182 10.70 -7.61 6.28
C TRP A 182 9.81 -7.84 7.51
N ALA A 183 8.49 -7.91 7.33
CA ALA A 183 7.54 -8.06 8.43
C ALA A 183 7.77 -9.35 9.24
N VAL A 184 8.16 -10.43 8.55
CA VAL A 184 8.48 -11.71 9.19
C VAL A 184 9.82 -11.64 9.94
N HIS A 185 10.88 -11.11 9.30
CA HIS A 185 12.20 -10.98 9.94
C HIS A 185 12.20 -10.00 11.12
N ALA A 186 11.40 -8.94 11.02
CA ALA A 186 11.19 -8.00 12.12
C ALA A 186 10.28 -8.56 13.24
N GLY A 187 9.76 -9.77 13.08
CA GLY A 187 8.88 -10.41 14.07
C GLY A 187 7.50 -9.79 14.20
N LEU A 188 7.09 -8.95 13.23
CA LEU A 188 5.78 -8.30 13.23
C LEU A 188 4.67 -9.30 12.90
N MET A 189 4.89 -10.10 11.87
CA MET A 189 3.95 -11.09 11.36
C MET A 189 4.60 -12.47 11.33
N LEU A 190 3.79 -13.49 11.55
CA LEU A 190 4.22 -14.88 11.45
C LEU A 190 3.46 -15.56 10.31
N GLY A 191 4.03 -16.60 9.70
CA GLY A 191 3.29 -17.47 8.78
C GLY A 191 2.18 -18.23 9.52
N ASP A 192 1.17 -18.67 8.79
CA ASP A 192 0.16 -19.62 9.30
C ASP A 192 0.80 -21.00 9.54
N SER A 193 1.92 -21.26 8.88
CA SER A 193 2.83 -22.38 9.12
C SER A 193 4.26 -21.99 8.69
N THR A 194 5.20 -22.91 8.81
CA THR A 194 6.57 -22.71 8.32
C THR A 194 6.66 -22.58 6.79
N ALA A 195 5.66 -23.00 6.05
CA ALA A 195 5.64 -22.98 4.58
C ALA A 195 4.58 -22.06 3.98
N VAL A 196 3.65 -21.50 4.77
CA VAL A 196 2.50 -20.71 4.30
C VAL A 196 2.43 -19.40 5.07
N PHE A 197 2.48 -18.27 4.36
CA PHE A 197 2.26 -16.94 4.91
C PHE A 197 0.79 -16.52 4.83
N ALA A 198 0.06 -16.98 3.81
CA ALA A 198 -1.31 -16.60 3.47
C ALA A 198 -1.45 -15.07 3.18
N PRO A 199 -0.76 -14.53 2.16
CA PRO A 199 -0.75 -13.09 1.87
C PRO A 199 -2.14 -12.52 1.58
N ASP A 200 -3.02 -13.30 0.96
CA ASP A 200 -4.36 -12.88 0.57
C ASP A 200 -5.42 -13.04 1.69
N ARG A 201 -5.06 -13.70 2.79
CA ARG A 201 -5.98 -13.90 3.91
C ARG A 201 -6.34 -12.58 4.58
N PRO A 202 -7.64 -12.31 4.84
CA PRO A 202 -8.07 -11.14 5.58
C PRO A 202 -7.45 -11.06 6.97
N VAL A 203 -7.13 -9.85 7.41
CA VAL A 203 -6.63 -9.55 8.75
C VAL A 203 -7.82 -9.33 9.69
N THR A 204 -7.81 -9.99 10.83
CA THR A 204 -8.79 -9.75 11.90
C THR A 204 -8.36 -8.61 12.82
N ARG A 205 -9.31 -8.02 13.56
CA ARG A 205 -9.03 -6.93 14.50
C ARG A 205 -8.02 -7.33 15.59
N GLN A 206 -8.12 -8.54 16.12
CA GLN A 206 -7.14 -9.02 17.11
C GLN A 206 -5.74 -9.27 16.52
N GLU A 207 -5.64 -9.66 15.26
CA GLU A 207 -4.34 -9.76 14.56
C GLU A 207 -3.74 -8.38 14.32
N LEU A 208 -4.55 -7.42 13.85
CA LEU A 208 -4.09 -6.05 13.61
C LEU A 208 -3.48 -5.44 14.88
N VAL A 209 -4.14 -5.53 16.03
CA VAL A 209 -3.61 -4.91 17.26
C VAL A 209 -2.28 -5.53 17.70
N VAL A 210 -2.10 -6.83 17.53
CA VAL A 210 -0.83 -7.50 17.86
C VAL A 210 0.28 -7.05 16.93
N VAL A 211 0.00 -6.96 15.63
CA VAL A 211 0.96 -6.46 14.63
C VAL A 211 1.32 -5.00 14.93
N LEU A 212 0.35 -4.14 15.21
CA LEU A 212 0.59 -2.73 15.56
C LEU A 212 1.36 -2.56 16.87
N SER A 213 1.07 -3.38 17.89
CA SER A 213 1.83 -3.37 19.15
C SER A 213 3.30 -3.75 18.94
N ARG A 214 3.57 -4.77 18.12
CA ARG A 214 4.93 -5.17 17.73
C ARG A 214 5.61 -4.10 16.88
N TYR A 215 4.86 -3.45 15.99
CA TYR A 215 5.36 -2.37 15.17
C TYR A 215 5.81 -1.17 16.02
N ALA A 216 5.01 -0.75 16.99
CA ALA A 216 5.39 0.30 17.92
C ALA A 216 6.67 -0.07 18.70
N MET A 217 6.77 -1.31 19.15
CA MET A 217 7.99 -1.82 19.82
C MET A 217 9.21 -1.80 18.89
N LEU A 218 9.06 -2.19 17.61
CA LEU A 218 10.11 -2.11 16.61
C LEU A 218 10.59 -0.68 16.37
N CYS A 219 9.67 0.29 16.42
CA CYS A 219 9.97 1.73 16.32
C CYS A 219 10.55 2.32 17.63
N GLY A 220 10.78 1.52 18.68
CA GLY A 220 11.34 1.98 19.96
C GLY A 220 10.31 2.49 20.96
N HIS A 221 9.01 2.33 20.69
CA HIS A 221 7.90 2.81 21.51
C HIS A 221 7.03 1.66 22.05
N PRO A 222 7.52 0.81 22.98
CA PRO A 222 6.72 -0.28 23.52
C PRO A 222 5.48 0.27 24.25
N LEU A 223 4.30 -0.23 23.86
CA LEU A 223 3.03 0.23 24.39
C LEU A 223 2.53 -0.67 25.51
N THR A 224 2.17 -0.06 26.63
CA THR A 224 1.43 -0.68 27.73
C THR A 224 0.06 -0.03 27.84
N ALA A 225 -0.88 -0.69 28.51
CA ALA A 225 -2.20 -0.10 28.74
C ALA A 225 -2.10 1.20 29.57
N ASP A 226 -2.84 2.21 29.14
CA ASP A 226 -3.03 3.47 29.86
C ASP A 226 -4.38 3.42 30.59
N GLY A 227 -4.39 2.72 31.71
CA GLY A 227 -5.60 2.42 32.45
C GLY A 227 -6.36 1.18 31.98
N ALA A 228 -7.33 0.77 32.80
CA ALA A 228 -8.18 -0.38 32.50
C ALA A 228 -9.36 0.02 31.59
N VAL A 229 -9.56 -0.71 30.50
CA VAL A 229 -10.72 -0.54 29.62
C VAL A 229 -11.68 -1.70 29.84
N SER A 230 -12.96 -1.40 30.06
CA SER A 230 -14.01 -2.43 30.10
C SER A 230 -14.38 -2.84 28.68
N ILE A 231 -14.24 -4.12 28.38
CA ILE A 231 -14.54 -4.70 27.07
C ILE A 231 -15.56 -5.80 27.28
N THR A 232 -16.74 -5.64 26.66
CA THR A 232 -17.91 -6.52 26.89
C THR A 232 -17.68 -7.94 26.36
N ASP A 233 -16.94 -8.09 25.27
CA ASP A 233 -16.62 -9.38 24.61
C ASP A 233 -15.19 -9.87 24.93
N LYS A 234 -14.63 -9.46 26.06
CA LYS A 234 -13.25 -9.81 26.47
C LYS A 234 -12.98 -11.31 26.42
N ALA A 235 -13.96 -12.14 26.77
CA ALA A 235 -13.81 -13.61 26.73
C ALA A 235 -13.61 -14.18 25.32
N SER A 236 -13.99 -13.45 24.28
CA SER A 236 -13.80 -13.82 22.86
C SER A 236 -12.42 -13.43 22.32
N ILE A 237 -11.65 -12.63 23.05
CA ILE A 237 -10.30 -12.19 22.66
C ILE A 237 -9.33 -13.32 23.00
N ALA A 238 -8.59 -13.78 21.98
CA ALA A 238 -7.56 -14.78 22.19
C ALA A 238 -6.51 -14.32 23.21
N SER A 239 -6.01 -15.21 24.05
CA SER A 239 -5.07 -14.90 25.13
C SER A 239 -3.83 -14.13 24.65
N TRP A 240 -3.32 -14.49 23.45
CA TRP A 240 -2.15 -13.84 22.83
C TRP A 240 -2.40 -12.40 22.38
N ALA A 241 -3.66 -11.94 22.29
CA ALA A 241 -4.02 -10.61 21.85
C ALA A 241 -4.48 -9.68 23.00
N GLN A 242 -4.78 -10.21 24.19
CA GLN A 242 -5.42 -9.47 25.27
C GLN A 242 -4.62 -8.22 25.71
N ASP A 243 -3.31 -8.35 25.87
CA ASP A 243 -2.47 -7.23 26.31
C ASP A 243 -2.38 -6.15 25.23
N ALA A 244 -2.24 -6.55 23.95
CA ALA A 244 -2.22 -5.63 22.82
C ALA A 244 -3.56 -4.90 22.66
N VAL A 245 -4.69 -5.60 22.84
CA VAL A 245 -6.02 -4.99 22.81
C VAL A 245 -6.15 -3.96 23.92
N GLN A 246 -5.81 -4.29 25.18
CA GLN A 246 -5.86 -3.34 26.29
C GLN A 246 -4.96 -2.11 26.03
N ALA A 247 -3.73 -2.32 25.52
CA ALA A 247 -2.80 -1.24 25.26
C ALA A 247 -3.30 -0.28 24.17
N LEU A 248 -3.77 -0.81 23.02
CA LEU A 248 -4.16 0.04 21.90
C LEU A 248 -5.56 0.65 22.06
N VAL A 249 -6.47 -0.05 22.73
CA VAL A 249 -7.81 0.51 23.00
C VAL A 249 -7.75 1.59 24.08
N SER A 250 -6.99 1.39 25.18
CA SER A 250 -6.84 2.43 26.22
C SER A 250 -6.21 3.72 25.67
N ARG A 251 -5.35 3.60 24.66
CA ARG A 251 -4.69 4.73 23.97
C ARG A 251 -5.46 5.23 22.74
N LYS A 252 -6.68 4.72 22.52
CA LYS A 252 -7.59 5.14 21.44
C LYS A 252 -7.05 4.90 20.00
N VAL A 253 -6.05 4.01 19.83
CA VAL A 253 -5.58 3.60 18.50
C VAL A 253 -6.66 2.78 17.78
N LEU A 254 -7.40 1.93 18.52
CA LEU A 254 -8.63 1.30 18.04
C LEU A 254 -9.79 1.63 18.98
N THR A 255 -10.98 1.73 18.40
CA THR A 255 -12.20 2.02 19.15
C THR A 255 -13.04 0.75 19.36
N LEU A 256 -13.84 0.76 20.42
CA LEU A 256 -14.89 -0.22 20.68
C LEU A 256 -16.19 0.20 19.99
N THR A 257 -17.00 -0.75 19.59
CA THR A 257 -18.36 -0.52 19.10
C THR A 257 -19.32 -1.07 20.18
N ASP A 258 -20.13 -0.22 20.76
CA ASP A 258 -21.05 -0.57 21.86
C ASP A 258 -20.34 -1.31 23.03
N GLY A 259 -19.10 -0.94 23.30
CA GLY A 259 -18.26 -1.55 24.32
C GLY A 259 -17.63 -2.89 23.92
N ALA A 260 -17.86 -3.40 22.71
CA ALA A 260 -17.26 -4.63 22.18
C ALA A 260 -16.05 -4.35 21.30
N PHE A 261 -15.05 -5.21 21.38
CA PHE A 261 -13.86 -5.16 20.51
C PHE A 261 -14.05 -5.88 19.19
N ALA A 262 -14.89 -6.92 19.14
CA ALA A 262 -15.15 -7.77 17.98
C ALA A 262 -13.85 -8.42 17.39
N PRO A 263 -13.14 -9.28 18.14
CA PRO A 263 -11.77 -9.73 17.81
C PRO A 263 -11.65 -10.46 16.47
N SER A 264 -12.69 -11.20 16.07
CA SER A 264 -12.71 -11.99 14.81
C SER A 264 -13.23 -11.20 13.60
N GLN A 265 -13.70 -9.96 13.79
CA GLN A 265 -14.11 -9.12 12.69
C GLN A 265 -12.91 -8.79 11.80
N THR A 266 -13.08 -8.89 10.49
CA THR A 266 -12.06 -8.47 9.52
C THR A 266 -11.95 -6.95 9.45
N VAL A 267 -10.76 -6.47 9.13
CA VAL A 267 -10.44 -5.04 9.06
C VAL A 267 -10.45 -4.58 7.61
N THR A 268 -10.98 -3.39 7.36
CA THR A 268 -10.87 -2.73 6.06
C THR A 268 -9.55 -1.95 5.94
N PRO A 269 -9.06 -1.68 4.70
CA PRO A 269 -7.89 -0.82 4.50
C PRO A 269 -8.01 0.54 5.17
N ALA A 270 -9.18 1.19 5.11
CA ALA A 270 -9.43 2.48 5.74
C ALA A 270 -9.35 2.44 7.27
N GLN A 271 -9.83 1.35 7.90
CA GLN A 271 -9.72 1.15 9.34
C GLN A 271 -8.27 0.95 9.78
N ALA A 272 -7.51 0.18 9.02
CA ALA A 272 -6.08 -0.01 9.30
C ALA A 272 -5.28 1.28 9.11
N ASP A 273 -5.53 2.04 8.04
CA ASP A 273 -4.88 3.32 7.80
C ASP A 273 -5.14 4.30 8.96
N THR A 274 -6.38 4.39 9.41
CA THR A 274 -6.73 5.20 10.57
C THR A 274 -5.97 4.75 11.83
N ALA A 275 -5.88 3.43 12.08
CA ALA A 275 -5.18 2.90 13.23
C ALA A 275 -3.67 3.16 13.17
N VAL A 276 -3.04 2.98 12.00
CA VAL A 276 -1.60 3.26 11.78
C VAL A 276 -1.32 4.75 12.02
N ARG A 277 -2.06 5.66 11.39
CA ARG A 277 -1.87 7.11 11.58
C ARG A 277 -2.06 7.56 13.04
N THR A 278 -3.04 6.95 13.73
CA THR A 278 -3.25 7.25 15.14
C THR A 278 -2.08 6.76 15.98
N LEU A 279 -1.56 5.58 15.67
CA LEU A 279 -0.38 5.02 16.32
C LEU A 279 0.85 5.89 16.07
N ASP A 280 1.05 6.35 14.84
CA ASP A 280 2.15 7.24 14.46
C ASP A 280 2.12 8.54 15.27
N THR A 281 0.95 9.17 15.31
CA THR A 281 0.75 10.38 16.11
C THR A 281 1.06 10.14 17.59
N LEU A 282 0.69 8.98 18.10
CA LEU A 282 0.98 8.60 19.49
C LEU A 282 2.49 8.41 19.72
N MET A 283 3.18 7.74 18.81
CA MET A 283 4.63 7.52 18.90
C MET A 283 5.43 8.83 18.80
N ASP A 284 4.98 9.77 17.96
CA ASP A 284 5.62 11.07 17.80
C ASP A 284 5.46 11.98 19.04
N GLN A 285 4.55 11.64 19.96
CA GLN A 285 4.29 12.37 21.23
C GLN A 285 5.01 11.75 22.44
N MET A 286 5.62 10.58 22.28
CA MET A 286 6.32 9.84 23.34
C MET A 286 7.82 10.15 23.36
#